data_3c68ea18c00116e80a33adf8a44bac7a
#
_entry.id   3c68ea18c00116e80a33adf8a44bac7a
#
_cell.length_a   1.000
_cell.length_b   1.000
_cell.length_c   1.000
_cell.angle_alpha   90.00
_cell.angle_beta   90.00
_cell.angle_gamma   90.00
#
_symmetry.space_group_name_H-M   'P 1'
#
loop_
_entity.id
_entity.type
_entity.pdbx_description
1 polymer ?
#
loop_
_entity_poly.entity_id
_entity_poly.type
_entity_poly.pdbx_seq_one_letter_code
_entity_poly.pdbx_strand_id
1 'polypeptide(L)'
;DTIFRIYSMTKPITSVALMQLFEQGLFQLADPVGKFLPEFKNPKVFVSGSYPHFMTRPADREISIRDLLTHTAGLTYGFHYRTNIDHAYRKVWSGPRGDNTDFSFPPLDLENFSQSIASLPLEFSPGDKWNYSVATDICGRLIEVLSGMTLDDYLSKHIFKPLKMKDTGFLSQKI
;
A
#
# COMPACT_ATOMS: atom_id res chain seq x y z
N ASP A 1 -9.13 30.36 0.45
CA ASP A 1 -9.03 29.23 -0.45
C ASP A 1 -9.24 27.94 0.34
N THR A 2 -10.08 27.03 -0.16
CA THR A 2 -10.43 25.79 0.55
C THR A 2 -9.49 24.66 0.14
N ILE A 3 -8.90 23.98 1.14
CA ILE A 3 -8.09 22.77 0.91
C ILE A 3 -8.99 21.55 1.08
N PHE A 4 -8.99 20.66 0.10
CA PHE A 4 -9.80 19.44 0.09
C PHE A 4 -8.98 18.20 0.38
N ARG A 5 -9.54 17.26 1.15
CA ARG A 5 -9.00 15.90 1.24
C ARG A 5 -9.40 15.13 -0.01
N ILE A 6 -8.43 14.72 -0.82
CA ILE A 6 -8.69 14.08 -2.11
C ILE A 6 -8.79 12.54 -2.02
N TYR A 7 -8.51 11.95 -0.83
CA TYR A 7 -8.60 10.51 -0.58
C TYR A 7 -8.02 9.66 -1.72
N SER A 8 -8.83 8.80 -2.32
CA SER A 8 -8.37 7.87 -3.37
C SER A 8 -7.92 8.52 -4.67
N MET A 9 -8.19 9.81 -4.88
CA MET A 9 -7.57 10.57 -5.99
C MET A 9 -6.05 10.73 -5.81
N THR A 10 -5.50 10.41 -4.65
CA THR A 10 -4.05 10.27 -4.41
C THR A 10 -3.45 9.11 -5.21
N LYS A 11 -4.22 8.04 -5.49
CA LYS A 11 -3.71 6.82 -6.15
C LYS A 11 -3.11 7.07 -7.54
N PRO A 12 -3.78 7.78 -8.47
CA PRO A 12 -3.16 8.09 -9.75
C PRO A 12 -1.88 8.92 -9.60
N ILE A 13 -1.80 9.83 -8.62
CA ILE A 13 -0.59 10.63 -8.37
C ILE A 13 0.57 9.72 -7.93
N THR A 14 0.32 8.83 -6.98
CA THR A 14 1.31 7.85 -6.53
C THR A 14 1.72 6.90 -7.66
N SER A 15 0.77 6.46 -8.49
CA SER A 15 1.07 5.61 -9.64
C SER A 15 1.94 6.32 -10.67
N VAL A 16 1.68 7.60 -10.96
CA VAL A 16 2.54 8.42 -11.85
C VAL A 16 3.95 8.53 -11.27
N ALA A 17 4.08 8.78 -9.97
CA ALA A 17 5.38 8.85 -9.30
C ALA A 17 6.17 7.53 -9.45
N LEU A 18 5.50 6.40 -9.23
CA LEU A 18 6.13 5.09 -9.42
C LEU A 18 6.54 4.88 -10.88
N MET A 19 5.69 5.28 -11.84
CA MET A 19 6.01 5.16 -13.28
C MET A 19 7.16 6.09 -13.72
N GLN A 20 7.41 7.21 -13.05
CA GLN A 20 8.62 8.01 -13.29
C GLN A 20 9.90 7.23 -12.95
N LEU A 21 9.86 6.40 -11.89
CA LEU A 21 10.98 5.52 -11.52
C LEU A 21 11.12 4.33 -12.50
N PHE A 22 10.00 3.84 -13.04
CA PHE A 22 9.99 2.86 -14.12
C PHE A 22 10.68 3.39 -15.38
N GLU A 23 10.37 4.62 -15.81
CA GLU A 23 11.00 5.28 -16.96
C GLU A 23 12.52 5.46 -16.78
N GLN A 24 12.99 5.55 -15.53
CA GLN A 24 14.42 5.59 -15.19
C GLN A 24 15.06 4.19 -15.18
N GLY A 25 14.28 3.12 -15.43
CA GLY A 25 14.78 1.75 -15.48
C GLY A 25 15.07 1.11 -14.11
N LEU A 26 14.57 1.70 -13.01
CA LEU A 26 14.86 1.22 -11.66
C LEU A 26 14.14 -0.09 -11.32
N PHE A 27 13.09 -0.43 -12.03
CA PHE A 27 12.37 -1.70 -11.90
C PHE A 27 11.64 -2.06 -13.20
N GLN A 28 11.14 -3.31 -13.27
CA GLN A 28 10.23 -3.79 -14.30
C GLN A 28 8.85 -4.10 -13.71
N LEU A 29 7.78 -3.94 -14.48
CA LEU A 29 6.42 -4.23 -13.99
C LEU A 29 6.22 -5.69 -13.56
N ALA A 30 7.00 -6.60 -14.13
CA ALA A 30 6.99 -8.02 -13.79
C ALA A 30 7.91 -8.37 -12.60
N ASP A 31 8.73 -7.43 -12.12
CA ASP A 31 9.57 -7.68 -10.96
C ASP A 31 8.71 -8.04 -9.75
N PRO A 32 9.11 -9.05 -8.96
CA PRO A 32 8.44 -9.35 -7.71
C PRO A 32 8.66 -8.21 -6.70
N VAL A 33 7.60 -7.85 -5.99
CA VAL A 33 7.66 -6.84 -4.93
C VAL A 33 8.70 -7.20 -3.87
N GLY A 34 8.83 -8.49 -3.55
CA GLY A 34 9.82 -9.02 -2.61
C GLY A 34 11.27 -8.79 -3.00
N LYS A 35 11.57 -8.37 -4.24
CA LYS A 35 12.90 -7.94 -4.68
C LYS A 35 13.33 -6.64 -3.97
N PHE A 36 12.40 -5.75 -3.73
CA PHE A 36 12.62 -4.41 -3.16
C PHE A 36 12.14 -4.31 -1.71
N LEU A 37 11.07 -5.04 -1.38
CA LEU A 37 10.45 -5.12 -0.06
C LEU A 37 10.49 -6.58 0.42
N PRO A 38 11.58 -7.00 1.09
CA PRO A 38 11.83 -8.41 1.44
C PRO A 38 10.71 -9.05 2.27
N GLU A 39 9.94 -8.25 3.01
CA GLU A 39 8.79 -8.70 3.79
C GLU A 39 7.67 -9.33 2.95
N PHE A 40 7.59 -9.02 1.65
CA PHE A 40 6.63 -9.60 0.70
C PHE A 40 7.12 -10.88 0.00
N LYS A 41 8.28 -11.42 0.38
CA LYS A 41 8.74 -12.71 -0.15
C LYS A 41 7.88 -13.86 0.36
N ASN A 42 7.66 -14.85 -0.52
CA ASN A 42 6.92 -16.06 -0.19
C ASN A 42 5.53 -15.77 0.42
N PRO A 43 4.68 -14.97 -0.23
CA PRO A 43 3.38 -14.59 0.29
C PRO A 43 2.51 -15.83 0.54
N LYS A 44 1.66 -15.76 1.56
CA LYS A 44 0.73 -16.82 1.91
C LYS A 44 -0.68 -16.38 1.63
N VAL A 45 -1.53 -17.31 1.21
CA VAL A 45 -2.95 -17.08 0.92
C VAL A 45 -3.78 -17.67 2.05
N PHE A 46 -4.80 -16.95 2.46
CA PHE A 46 -5.77 -17.36 3.46
C PHE A 46 -6.55 -18.61 3.03
N VAL A 47 -6.70 -19.54 3.95
CA VAL A 47 -7.56 -20.73 3.78
C VAL A 47 -8.72 -20.67 4.75
N SER A 48 -8.43 -20.49 6.06
CA SER A 48 -9.44 -20.43 7.11
C SER A 48 -8.88 -19.79 8.37
N GLY A 49 -9.74 -19.60 9.38
CA GLY A 49 -9.35 -19.06 10.68
C GLY A 49 -9.64 -17.57 10.83
N SER A 50 -9.16 -16.98 11.89
CA SER A 50 -9.31 -15.57 12.23
C SER A 50 -8.06 -15.03 12.92
N TYR A 51 -7.90 -13.71 12.88
CA TYR A 51 -6.78 -13.05 13.54
C TYR A 51 -6.72 -13.39 15.06
N PRO A 52 -5.55 -13.72 15.59
CA PRO A 52 -4.24 -13.80 14.91
C PRO A 52 -3.91 -15.17 14.31
N HIS A 53 -4.81 -16.14 14.36
CA HIS A 53 -4.57 -17.53 13.98
C HIS A 53 -5.21 -17.87 12.62
N PHE A 54 -4.39 -17.84 11.57
CA PHE A 54 -4.80 -18.19 10.21
C PHE A 54 -4.20 -19.52 9.77
N MET A 55 -5.01 -20.34 9.13
CA MET A 55 -4.54 -21.41 8.27
C MET A 55 -4.29 -20.82 6.88
N THR A 56 -3.11 -21.06 6.34
CA THR A 56 -2.68 -20.47 5.06
C THR A 56 -2.05 -21.53 4.17
N ARG A 57 -2.02 -21.27 2.86
CA ARG A 57 -1.22 -21.98 1.88
C ARG A 57 -0.22 -21.03 1.22
N PRO A 58 0.86 -21.52 0.59
CA PRO A 58 1.67 -20.68 -0.27
C PRO A 58 0.83 -20.06 -1.39
N ALA A 59 1.16 -18.84 -1.81
CA ALA A 59 0.62 -18.28 -3.03
C ALA A 59 1.21 -19.01 -4.24
N ASP A 60 0.47 -19.02 -5.35
CA ASP A 60 0.89 -19.73 -6.57
C ASP A 60 2.06 -19.02 -7.27
N ARG A 61 2.23 -17.72 -7.00
CA ARG A 61 3.37 -16.90 -7.40
C ARG A 61 3.57 -15.71 -6.46
N GLU A 62 4.68 -15.03 -6.60
CA GLU A 62 4.95 -13.78 -5.90
C GLU A 62 4.10 -12.63 -6.46
N ILE A 63 3.91 -11.61 -5.64
CA ILE A 63 3.25 -10.35 -6.04
C ILE A 63 4.21 -9.60 -6.97
N SER A 64 3.76 -9.24 -8.17
CA SER A 64 4.49 -8.33 -9.06
C SER A 64 4.11 -6.88 -8.80
N ILE A 65 4.96 -5.93 -9.22
CA ILE A 65 4.64 -4.49 -9.14
C ILE A 65 3.39 -4.18 -9.97
N ARG A 66 3.18 -4.88 -11.09
CA ARG A 66 1.94 -4.77 -11.87
C ARG A 66 0.71 -5.12 -11.04
N ASP A 67 0.76 -6.17 -10.22
CA ASP A 67 -0.37 -6.57 -9.38
C ASP A 67 -0.77 -5.49 -8.37
N LEU A 68 0.20 -4.75 -7.83
CA LEU A 68 -0.10 -3.60 -6.97
C LEU A 68 -0.84 -2.49 -7.74
N LEU A 69 -0.35 -2.12 -8.92
CA LEU A 69 -0.94 -1.07 -9.74
C LEU A 69 -2.33 -1.40 -10.26
N THR A 70 -2.63 -2.70 -10.42
CA THR A 70 -3.93 -3.17 -10.95
C THR A 70 -4.89 -3.69 -9.89
N HIS A 71 -4.53 -3.62 -8.60
CA HIS A 71 -5.32 -4.20 -7.50
C HIS A 71 -5.57 -5.71 -7.64
N THR A 72 -4.62 -6.45 -8.20
CA THR A 72 -4.68 -7.92 -8.34
C THR A 72 -3.70 -8.65 -7.41
N ALA A 73 -3.10 -7.95 -6.46
CA ALA A 73 -2.08 -8.49 -5.56
C ALA A 73 -2.61 -9.44 -4.47
N GLY A 74 -3.93 -9.57 -4.31
CA GLY A 74 -4.54 -10.33 -3.19
C GLY A 74 -4.62 -9.55 -1.88
N LEU A 75 -4.24 -8.28 -1.88
CA LEU A 75 -4.40 -7.37 -0.75
C LEU A 75 -5.85 -6.89 -0.61
N THR A 76 -6.21 -6.34 0.56
CA THR A 76 -7.55 -5.81 0.82
C THR A 76 -7.53 -4.47 1.56
N TYR A 77 -8.70 -4.02 1.99
CA TYR A 77 -8.90 -2.90 2.92
C TYR A 77 -9.73 -3.35 4.13
N GLY A 78 -9.36 -2.86 5.31
CA GLY A 78 -10.10 -3.14 6.54
C GLY A 78 -11.56 -2.67 6.51
N PHE A 79 -11.89 -1.61 5.76
CA PHE A 79 -13.23 -1.03 5.69
C PHE A 79 -14.23 -1.80 4.79
N HIS A 80 -13.79 -2.85 4.10
CA HIS A 80 -14.72 -3.68 3.32
C HIS A 80 -15.67 -4.50 4.20
N TYR A 81 -15.24 -4.91 5.40
CA TYR A 81 -16.02 -5.71 6.36
C TYR A 81 -16.58 -7.02 5.80
N ARG A 82 -15.91 -7.65 4.84
CA ARG A 82 -16.38 -8.86 4.15
C ARG A 82 -15.74 -10.14 4.67
N THR A 83 -14.49 -10.06 5.13
CA THR A 83 -13.67 -11.23 5.42
C THR A 83 -12.93 -11.12 6.76
N ASN A 84 -12.40 -12.25 7.23
CA ASN A 84 -11.53 -12.29 8.40
C ASN A 84 -10.20 -11.55 8.15
N ILE A 85 -9.77 -11.43 6.89
CA ILE A 85 -8.59 -10.65 6.52
C ILE A 85 -8.88 -9.15 6.65
N ASP A 86 -10.05 -8.69 6.19
CA ASP A 86 -10.48 -7.29 6.43
C ASP A 86 -10.48 -6.96 7.92
N HIS A 87 -10.91 -7.90 8.77
CA HIS A 87 -10.85 -7.73 10.23
C HIS A 87 -9.41 -7.60 10.72
N ALA A 88 -8.49 -8.45 10.23
CA ALA A 88 -7.07 -8.39 10.59
C ALA A 88 -6.43 -7.05 10.18
N TYR A 89 -6.76 -6.54 8.99
CA TYR A 89 -6.31 -5.23 8.53
C TYR A 89 -6.75 -4.11 9.50
N ARG A 90 -8.00 -4.15 9.99
CA ARG A 90 -8.45 -3.19 11.01
C ARG A 90 -7.64 -3.30 12.30
N LYS A 91 -7.33 -4.53 12.76
CA LYS A 91 -6.53 -4.74 13.98
C LYS A 91 -5.11 -4.20 13.85
N VAL A 92 -4.47 -4.47 12.73
CA VAL A 92 -3.13 -3.96 12.40
C VAL A 92 -3.15 -2.43 12.28
N TRP A 93 -4.20 -1.89 11.67
CA TRP A 93 -4.33 -0.45 11.40
C TRP A 93 -4.68 0.37 12.65
N SER A 94 -5.52 -0.17 13.54
CA SER A 94 -5.99 0.54 14.74
C SER A 94 -4.97 0.55 15.87
N GLY A 95 -3.86 -0.19 15.74
CA GLY A 95 -2.91 -0.37 16.84
C GLY A 95 -3.56 -1.02 18.07
N PRO A 96 -2.90 -0.96 19.26
CA PRO A 96 -3.37 -1.62 20.47
C PRO A 96 -4.74 -1.16 21.01
N ARG A 97 -5.25 -0.01 20.57
CA ARG A 97 -6.53 0.56 21.02
C ARG A 97 -7.77 0.09 20.29
N GLY A 98 -7.63 -0.58 19.16
CA GLY A 98 -8.66 -1.44 18.54
C GLY A 98 -9.98 -0.85 18.03
N ASP A 99 -10.26 0.42 18.20
CA ASP A 99 -11.58 1.06 18.02
C ASP A 99 -11.59 2.35 17.18
N ASN A 100 -10.55 2.56 16.38
CA ASN A 100 -10.56 3.67 15.41
C ASN A 100 -11.59 3.41 14.30
N THR A 101 -12.83 3.78 14.58
CA THR A 101 -13.88 4.01 13.58
C THR A 101 -13.59 5.30 12.79
N ASP A 102 -12.68 6.12 13.28
CA ASP A 102 -12.16 7.28 12.60
C ASP A 102 -10.93 6.85 11.78
N PHE A 103 -10.95 7.11 10.48
CA PHE A 103 -9.84 6.87 9.54
C PHE A 103 -8.60 7.74 9.83
N SER A 104 -8.42 8.15 11.07
CA SER A 104 -7.19 8.73 11.57
C SER A 104 -6.17 7.62 11.71
N PHE A 105 -5.33 7.51 10.72
CA PHE A 105 -4.20 6.59 10.67
C PHE A 105 -3.39 6.70 11.95
N PRO A 106 -2.96 5.55 12.57
CA PRO A 106 -1.84 5.62 13.48
C PRO A 106 -0.67 6.25 12.70
N PRO A 107 0.23 6.97 13.36
CA PRO A 107 1.42 7.53 12.72
C PRO A 107 2.44 6.42 12.43
N LEU A 108 2.02 5.42 11.65
CA LEU A 108 2.92 4.43 11.08
C LEU A 108 3.48 5.06 9.81
N ASP A 109 4.79 5.11 9.71
CA ASP A 109 5.44 5.36 8.43
C ASP A 109 5.11 4.23 7.44
N LEU A 110 5.38 4.45 6.17
CA LEU A 110 5.08 3.46 5.14
C LEU A 110 5.87 2.17 5.31
N GLU A 111 7.03 2.20 5.97
CA GLU A 111 7.81 1.01 6.27
C GLU A 111 7.12 0.11 7.28
N ASN A 112 6.77 0.64 8.44
CA ASN A 112 6.05 -0.12 9.46
C ASN A 112 4.67 -0.57 8.97
N PHE A 113 3.99 0.26 8.17
CA PHE A 113 2.74 -0.12 7.54
C PHE A 113 2.92 -1.31 6.58
N SER A 114 3.90 -1.25 5.68
CA SER A 114 4.27 -2.30 4.72
C SER A 114 4.55 -3.63 5.42
N GLN A 115 5.42 -3.61 6.43
CA GLN A 115 5.76 -4.79 7.23
C GLN A 115 4.53 -5.39 7.93
N SER A 116 3.68 -4.55 8.48
CA SER A 116 2.46 -4.99 9.15
C SER A 116 1.49 -5.67 8.19
N ILE A 117 1.29 -5.10 6.99
CA ILE A 117 0.44 -5.69 5.95
C ILE A 117 1.03 -7.00 5.43
N ALA A 118 2.33 -7.05 5.20
CA ALA A 118 3.02 -8.25 4.72
C ALA A 118 2.96 -9.43 5.72
N SER A 119 2.76 -9.15 7.01
CA SER A 119 2.58 -10.19 8.03
C SER A 119 1.24 -10.92 7.92
N LEU A 120 0.28 -10.38 7.19
CA LEU A 120 -1.06 -10.93 7.02
C LEU A 120 -1.17 -11.74 5.72
N PRO A 121 -2.02 -12.78 5.68
CA PRO A 121 -2.21 -13.53 4.45
C PRO A 121 -2.97 -12.72 3.39
N LEU A 122 -2.73 -13.05 2.14
CA LEU A 122 -3.48 -12.55 0.99
C LEU A 122 -4.89 -13.16 0.96
N GLU A 123 -5.86 -12.47 0.40
CA GLU A 123 -7.22 -12.98 0.15
C GLU A 123 -7.23 -14.09 -0.92
N PHE A 124 -6.34 -14.00 -1.90
CA PHE A 124 -6.20 -14.93 -3.03
C PHE A 124 -4.79 -14.83 -3.63
N SER A 125 -4.41 -15.77 -4.47
CA SER A 125 -3.12 -15.71 -5.15
C SER A 125 -3.04 -14.51 -6.11
N PRO A 126 -1.88 -13.85 -6.18
CA PRO A 126 -1.70 -12.70 -7.06
C PRO A 126 -2.10 -13.00 -8.51
N GLY A 127 -2.92 -12.16 -9.10
CA GLY A 127 -3.44 -12.29 -10.45
C GLY A 127 -4.79 -13.01 -10.58
N ASP A 128 -5.26 -13.72 -9.55
CA ASP A 128 -6.51 -14.48 -9.65
C ASP A 128 -7.76 -13.62 -9.73
N LYS A 129 -7.75 -12.51 -8.99
CA LYS A 129 -8.94 -11.64 -8.85
C LYS A 129 -8.53 -10.19 -8.72
N TRP A 130 -9.48 -9.32 -8.97
CA TRP A 130 -9.39 -7.91 -8.64
C TRP A 130 -10.00 -7.64 -7.25
N ASN A 131 -9.29 -6.92 -6.41
CA ASN A 131 -9.79 -6.44 -5.12
C ASN A 131 -9.17 -5.10 -4.77
N TYR A 132 -10.01 -4.07 -4.65
CA TYR A 132 -9.58 -2.74 -4.24
C TYR A 132 -8.90 -2.79 -2.87
N SER A 133 -7.70 -2.22 -2.74
CA SER A 133 -6.83 -2.53 -1.61
C SER A 133 -5.82 -1.42 -1.29
N VAL A 134 -5.08 -1.61 -0.21
CA VAL A 134 -3.93 -0.80 0.20
C VAL A 134 -2.71 -0.92 -0.76
N ALA A 135 -2.87 -1.54 -1.92
CA ALA A 135 -1.77 -1.76 -2.84
C ALA A 135 -1.03 -0.46 -3.23
N THR A 136 -1.74 0.66 -3.32
CA THR A 136 -1.12 1.95 -3.65
C THR A 136 -0.25 2.49 -2.50
N ASP A 137 -0.56 2.15 -1.25
CA ASP A 137 0.28 2.50 -0.10
C ASP A 137 1.62 1.73 -0.18
N ILE A 138 1.57 0.46 -0.63
CA ILE A 138 2.79 -0.33 -0.90
C ILE A 138 3.56 0.25 -2.11
N CYS A 139 2.87 0.77 -3.14
CA CYS A 139 3.53 1.53 -4.20
C CYS A 139 4.24 2.78 -3.63
N GLY A 140 3.64 3.45 -2.65
CA GLY A 140 4.29 4.56 -1.93
C GLY A 140 5.59 4.12 -1.25
N ARG A 141 5.58 2.98 -0.57
CA ARG A 141 6.80 2.43 0.05
C ARG A 141 7.85 2.05 -1.00
N LEU A 142 7.46 1.48 -2.14
CA LEU A 142 8.37 1.23 -3.25
C LEU A 142 9.05 2.51 -3.76
N ILE A 143 8.29 3.61 -3.87
CA ILE A 143 8.85 4.92 -4.25
C ILE A 143 9.92 5.34 -3.26
N GLU A 144 9.69 5.20 -1.95
CA GLU A 144 10.67 5.55 -0.93
C GLU A 144 11.95 4.73 -1.05
N VAL A 145 11.84 3.41 -1.19
CA VAL A 145 12.98 2.51 -1.30
C VAL A 145 13.79 2.76 -2.58
N LEU A 146 13.10 2.97 -3.70
CA LEU A 146 13.75 3.16 -5.00
C LEU A 146 14.39 4.54 -5.16
N SER A 147 13.80 5.57 -4.55
CA SER A 147 14.27 6.95 -4.67
C SER A 147 15.19 7.40 -3.54
N GLY A 148 15.15 6.72 -2.39
CA GLY A 148 15.83 7.16 -1.17
C GLY A 148 15.20 8.41 -0.52
N MET A 149 13.97 8.79 -0.91
CA MET A 149 13.24 9.94 -0.41
C MET A 149 11.96 9.50 0.28
N THR A 150 11.43 10.31 1.20
CA THR A 150 10.05 10.09 1.68
C THR A 150 9.05 10.28 0.53
N LEU A 151 7.89 9.64 0.62
CA LEU A 151 6.85 9.79 -0.43
C LEU A 151 6.44 11.26 -0.59
N ASP A 152 6.27 12.00 0.51
CA ASP A 152 5.91 13.43 0.47
C ASP A 152 6.97 14.26 -0.25
N ASP A 153 8.24 14.08 0.11
CA ASP A 153 9.36 14.79 -0.54
C ASP A 153 9.46 14.45 -2.02
N TYR A 154 9.27 13.17 -2.38
CA TYR A 154 9.29 12.74 -3.76
C TYR A 154 8.17 13.40 -4.58
N LEU A 155 6.93 13.32 -4.11
CA LEU A 155 5.78 13.93 -4.80
C LEU A 155 5.92 15.44 -4.89
N SER A 156 6.34 16.10 -3.81
CA SER A 156 6.59 17.54 -3.78
C SER A 156 7.63 17.94 -4.82
N LYS A 157 8.77 17.25 -4.86
CA LYS A 157 9.89 17.58 -5.76
C LYS A 157 9.60 17.28 -7.22
N HIS A 158 9.01 16.11 -7.51
CA HIS A 158 8.94 15.57 -8.86
C HIS A 158 7.58 15.76 -9.54
N ILE A 159 6.53 16.11 -8.77
CA ILE A 159 5.18 16.31 -9.30
C ILE A 159 4.65 17.70 -8.94
N PHE A 160 4.50 18.03 -7.64
CA PHE A 160 3.77 19.22 -7.23
C PHE A 160 4.50 20.52 -7.60
N LYS A 161 5.79 20.63 -7.31
CA LYS A 161 6.59 21.83 -7.65
C LYS A 161 6.70 22.06 -9.17
N PRO A 162 7.05 21.05 -10.01
CA PRO A 162 7.09 21.22 -11.45
C PRO A 162 5.75 21.65 -12.05
N LEU A 163 4.64 21.13 -11.52
CA LEU A 163 3.29 21.48 -11.96
C LEU A 163 2.72 22.74 -11.29
N LYS A 164 3.50 23.40 -10.43
CA LYS A 164 3.10 24.61 -9.68
C LYS A 164 1.85 24.41 -8.80
N MET A 165 1.67 23.18 -8.29
CA MET A 165 0.58 22.79 -7.37
C MET A 165 0.92 23.22 -5.94
N LYS A 166 0.80 24.52 -5.66
CA LYS A 166 1.30 25.14 -4.42
C LYS A 166 0.55 24.71 -3.15
N ASP A 167 -0.73 24.35 -3.31
CA ASP A 167 -1.64 24.04 -2.20
C ASP A 167 -1.93 22.52 -2.14
N THR A 168 -1.03 21.69 -2.71
CA THR A 168 -1.14 20.24 -2.70
C THR A 168 0.00 19.61 -1.92
N GLY A 169 -0.32 18.72 -0.99
CA GLY A 169 0.64 17.99 -0.17
C GLY A 169 -0.04 17.02 0.78
N PHE A 170 0.74 16.28 1.53
CA PHE A 170 0.22 15.57 2.69
C PHE A 170 0.03 16.56 3.84
N LEU A 171 -1.10 16.46 4.52
CA LEU A 171 -1.38 17.26 5.72
C LEU A 171 -0.45 16.81 6.86
N SER A 172 0.78 17.29 6.84
CA SER A 172 1.64 17.28 8.00
C SER A 172 1.58 18.66 8.68
N GLN A 173 0.79 18.77 9.75
CA GLN A 173 1.04 19.70 10.88
C GLN A 173 1.14 21.21 10.63
N LYS A 174 0.60 21.78 9.55
CA LYS A 174 0.50 23.25 9.44
C LYS A 174 -0.86 23.65 8.88
N ILE A 175 -1.89 23.56 9.68
CA ILE A 175 -3.05 24.47 9.65
C ILE A 175 -3.21 25.03 11.04
#